data_15e3a81f6c5ea0d2cfcdf47ef40e0bfc
#
_entry.id   15e3a81f6c5ea0d2cfcdf47ef40e0bfc
#
_cell.length_a   1.000
_cell.length_b   1.000
_cell.length_c   1.000
_cell.angle_alpha   90.00
_cell.angle_beta   90.00
_cell.angle_gamma   90.00
#
_symmetry.space_group_name_H-M   'P 1'
#
loop_
_entity.id
_entity.type
_entity.pdbx_description
1 polymer ?
#
loop_
_entity_poly.entity_id
_entity_poly.type
_entity_poly.pdbx_seq_one_letter_code
_entity_poly.pdbx_strand_id
1 'polypeptide(L)'
;PFVDADKFLEQREGRSVADIFASSGEGYFRDLESRVLAELCRREGIVLATGGGAVLRRENRRLLRDGGLVIFLDRSPWAIRRTLRRQGRPLLTDDGAIFRLARQRRDLYRAAAHHSVNKPTARQAAEEAVRLWREEQS
;
A
#
# COMPACT_ATOMS: atom_id res chain seq x y z
N PRO A 1 2.47 -16.89 2.22
CA PRO A 1 3.64 -16.10 1.80
C PRO A 1 3.32 -14.60 1.77
N PHE A 2 4.31 -13.80 2.05
CA PHE A 2 4.21 -12.34 2.02
C PHE A 2 4.86 -11.80 0.75
N VAL A 3 4.18 -10.89 0.05
CA VAL A 3 4.71 -10.22 -1.15
C VAL A 3 4.58 -8.71 -0.98
N ASP A 4 5.69 -8.01 -1.15
CA ASP A 4 5.72 -6.55 -1.26
C ASP A 4 5.66 -6.20 -2.74
N ALA A 5 4.60 -5.52 -3.17
CA ALA A 5 4.37 -5.22 -4.58
C ALA A 5 5.46 -4.33 -5.19
N ASP A 6 5.97 -3.35 -4.43
CA ASP A 6 7.03 -2.47 -4.92
C ASP A 6 8.35 -3.24 -5.12
N LYS A 7 8.70 -4.11 -4.18
CA LYS A 7 9.90 -4.96 -4.32
C LYS A 7 9.77 -5.94 -5.47
N PHE A 8 8.60 -6.52 -5.64
CA PHE A 8 8.31 -7.41 -6.78
C PHE A 8 8.51 -6.68 -8.11
N LEU A 9 8.00 -5.45 -8.20
CA LEU A 9 8.14 -4.59 -9.38
C LEU A 9 9.61 -4.25 -9.64
N GLU A 10 10.34 -3.86 -8.60
CA GLU A 10 11.77 -3.52 -8.71
C GLU A 10 12.59 -4.71 -9.22
N GLN A 11 12.35 -5.90 -8.72
CA GLN A 11 13.04 -7.10 -9.17
C GLN A 11 12.76 -7.41 -10.63
N ARG A 12 11.52 -7.25 -11.06
CA ARG A 12 11.13 -7.49 -12.45
C ARG A 12 11.72 -6.47 -13.40
N GLU A 13 11.74 -5.19 -13.02
CA GLU A 13 12.30 -4.11 -13.82
C GLU A 13 13.83 -4.05 -13.79
N GLY A 14 14.47 -4.60 -12.78
CA GLY A 14 15.90 -4.48 -12.57
C GLY A 14 16.36 -3.09 -12.16
N ARG A 15 15.44 -2.27 -11.63
CA ARG A 15 15.69 -0.89 -11.18
C ARG A 15 14.91 -0.61 -9.91
N SER A 16 15.37 0.34 -9.10
CA SER A 16 14.59 0.83 -7.96
C SER A 16 13.38 1.67 -8.43
N VAL A 17 12.39 1.78 -7.58
CA VAL A 17 11.24 2.67 -7.82
C VAL A 17 11.71 4.10 -8.06
N ALA A 18 12.66 4.59 -7.25
CA ALA A 18 13.23 5.93 -7.41
C ALA A 18 13.86 6.12 -8.80
N ASP A 19 14.60 5.13 -9.29
CA ASP A 19 15.22 5.18 -10.61
C ASP A 19 14.19 5.17 -11.73
N ILE A 20 13.12 4.41 -11.57
CA ILE A 20 12.00 4.37 -12.54
C ILE A 20 11.35 5.76 -12.63
N PHE A 21 11.05 6.38 -11.49
CA PHE A 21 10.49 7.74 -11.47
C PHE A 21 11.41 8.76 -12.13
N ALA A 22 12.70 8.70 -11.82
CA ALA A 22 13.68 9.66 -12.34
C ALA A 22 13.90 9.50 -13.85
N SER A 23 13.93 8.27 -14.37
CA SER A 23 14.26 7.97 -15.77
C SER A 23 13.03 7.94 -16.67
N SER A 24 11.92 7.43 -16.20
CA SER A 24 10.74 7.11 -17.03
C SER A 24 9.47 7.82 -16.60
N GLY A 25 9.47 8.45 -15.42
CA GLY A 25 8.36 9.24 -14.90
C GLY A 25 7.27 8.43 -14.18
N GLU A 26 6.36 9.16 -13.57
CA GLU A 26 5.28 8.57 -12.76
C GLU A 26 4.30 7.75 -13.59
N GLY A 27 3.93 8.22 -14.78
CA GLY A 27 2.99 7.51 -15.65
C GLY A 27 3.47 6.10 -15.99
N TYR A 28 4.74 5.97 -16.35
CA TYR A 28 5.36 4.68 -16.63
C TYR A 28 5.31 3.77 -15.39
N PHE A 29 5.68 4.30 -14.23
CA PHE A 29 5.64 3.54 -12.99
C PHE A 29 4.21 3.08 -12.66
N ARG A 30 3.21 3.95 -12.80
CA ARG A 30 1.81 3.59 -12.51
C ARG A 30 1.29 2.49 -13.44
N ASP A 31 1.72 2.49 -14.69
CA ASP A 31 1.37 1.41 -15.64
C ASP A 31 1.98 0.08 -15.21
N LEU A 32 3.25 0.09 -14.79
CA LEU A 32 3.90 -1.11 -14.25
C LEU A 32 3.22 -1.61 -12.97
N GLU A 33 2.90 -0.69 -12.07
CA GLU A 33 2.20 -0.99 -10.82
C GLU A 33 0.86 -1.68 -11.10
N SER A 34 0.09 -1.17 -12.04
CA SER A 34 -1.19 -1.77 -12.42
C SER A 34 -1.03 -3.18 -12.98
N ARG A 35 0.00 -3.42 -13.80
CA ARG A 35 0.30 -4.76 -14.34
C ARG A 35 0.70 -5.74 -13.26
N VAL A 36 1.54 -5.30 -12.33
CA VAL A 36 2.00 -6.12 -11.20
C VAL A 36 0.82 -6.46 -10.29
N LEU A 37 -0.04 -5.51 -9.99
CA LEU A 37 -1.24 -5.75 -9.19
C LEU A 37 -2.19 -6.73 -9.87
N ALA A 38 -2.39 -6.60 -11.18
CA ALA A 38 -3.25 -7.53 -11.93
C ALA A 38 -2.73 -8.97 -11.83
N GLU A 39 -1.42 -9.16 -11.86
CA GLU A 39 -0.81 -10.48 -11.70
C GLU A 39 -0.90 -11.00 -10.28
N LEU A 40 -0.52 -10.17 -9.29
CA LEU A 40 -0.47 -10.57 -7.89
C LEU A 40 -1.87 -10.83 -7.31
N CYS A 41 -2.88 -10.09 -7.73
CA CYS A 41 -4.26 -10.29 -7.29
C CYS A 41 -4.89 -11.58 -7.78
N ARG A 42 -4.28 -12.27 -8.74
CA ARG A 42 -4.71 -13.60 -9.18
C ARG A 42 -4.15 -14.72 -8.30
N ARG A 43 -3.13 -14.44 -7.51
CA ARG A 43 -2.52 -15.45 -6.63
C ARG A 43 -3.38 -15.65 -5.40
N GLU A 44 -3.49 -16.90 -4.98
CA GLU A 44 -4.19 -17.26 -3.76
C GLU A 44 -3.21 -17.51 -2.62
N GLY A 45 -3.67 -17.32 -1.39
CA GLY A 45 -2.90 -17.66 -0.20
C GLY A 45 -1.70 -16.73 0.06
N ILE A 46 -1.74 -15.50 -0.43
CA ILE A 46 -0.67 -14.52 -0.17
C ILE A 46 -1.19 -13.36 0.68
N VAL A 47 -0.26 -12.75 1.42
CA VAL A 47 -0.46 -11.44 2.04
C VAL A 47 0.28 -10.42 1.19
N LEU A 48 -0.45 -9.47 0.61
CA LEU A 48 0.10 -8.51 -0.33
C LEU A 48 0.17 -7.12 0.32
N ALA A 49 1.38 -6.56 0.40
CA ALA A 49 1.58 -5.18 0.77
C ALA A 49 1.73 -4.33 -0.50
N THR A 50 0.91 -3.30 -0.63
CA THR A 50 0.94 -2.41 -1.79
C THR A 50 1.65 -1.10 -1.45
N GLY A 51 2.15 -0.42 -2.48
CA GLY A 51 2.60 0.95 -2.33
C GLY A 51 1.42 1.90 -2.06
N GLY A 52 1.70 3.04 -1.44
CA GLY A 52 0.67 4.01 -1.06
C GLY A 52 -0.11 4.60 -2.22
N GLY A 53 0.47 4.65 -3.41
CA GLY A 53 -0.18 5.15 -4.61
C GLY A 53 -0.97 4.13 -5.41
N ALA A 54 -1.00 2.85 -4.96
CA ALA A 54 -1.73 1.80 -5.67
C ALA A 54 -3.22 2.10 -5.81
N VAL A 55 -3.79 2.86 -4.89
CA VAL A 55 -5.22 3.20 -4.87
C VAL A 55 -5.59 4.38 -5.76
N LEU A 56 -4.63 5.05 -6.38
CA LEU A 56 -4.90 6.24 -7.20
C LEU A 56 -5.75 5.93 -8.43
N ARG A 57 -5.56 4.76 -9.05
CA ARG A 57 -6.35 4.34 -10.20
C ARG A 57 -7.54 3.50 -9.78
N ARG A 58 -8.69 3.81 -10.34
CA ARG A 58 -9.93 3.07 -10.08
C ARG A 58 -9.79 1.59 -10.44
N GLU A 59 -9.12 1.28 -11.55
CA GLU A 59 -8.88 -0.09 -11.97
C GLU A 59 -8.10 -0.90 -10.94
N ASN A 60 -7.12 -0.27 -10.27
CA ASN A 60 -6.35 -0.91 -9.21
C ASN A 60 -7.22 -1.19 -8.00
N ARG A 61 -8.07 -0.24 -7.62
CA ARG A 61 -8.99 -0.44 -6.49
C ARG A 61 -9.93 -1.62 -6.75
N ARG A 62 -10.42 -1.77 -7.98
CA ARG A 62 -11.26 -2.90 -8.36
C ARG A 62 -10.50 -4.23 -8.31
N LEU A 63 -9.27 -4.25 -8.87
CA LEU A 63 -8.42 -5.44 -8.83
C LEU A 63 -8.19 -5.91 -7.38
N LEU A 64 -7.88 -4.98 -6.50
CA LEU A 64 -7.64 -5.31 -5.09
C LEU A 64 -8.89 -5.85 -4.41
N ARG A 65 -10.02 -5.18 -4.58
CA ARG A 65 -11.28 -5.60 -3.95
C ARG A 65 -11.80 -6.93 -4.47
N ASP A 66 -11.65 -7.17 -5.76
CA ASP A 66 -12.10 -8.43 -6.38
C ASP A 66 -11.13 -9.59 -6.09
N GLY A 67 -9.85 -9.27 -5.86
CA GLY A 67 -8.80 -10.26 -5.67
C GLY A 67 -8.65 -10.80 -4.24
N GLY A 68 -9.20 -10.12 -3.24
CA GLY A 68 -9.05 -10.55 -1.85
C GLY A 68 -9.63 -9.58 -0.83
N LEU A 69 -9.33 -9.85 0.42
CA LEU A 69 -9.71 -8.97 1.53
C LEU A 69 -8.74 -7.81 1.62
N VAL A 70 -9.25 -6.60 1.45
CA VAL A 70 -8.44 -5.38 1.51
C VAL A 70 -8.59 -4.72 2.86
N ILE A 71 -7.47 -4.53 3.54
CA ILE A 71 -7.40 -3.89 4.84
C ILE A 71 -6.58 -2.61 4.72
N PHE A 72 -7.19 -1.49 5.10
CA PHE A 72 -6.50 -0.21 5.20
C PHE A 72 -5.92 -0.07 6.61
N LEU A 73 -4.59 0.07 6.69
CA LEU A 73 -3.92 0.37 7.94
C LEU A 73 -3.94 1.89 8.13
N ASP A 74 -4.95 2.35 8.87
CA ASP A 74 -5.21 3.77 9.09
C ASP A 74 -4.39 4.26 10.29
N ARG A 75 -3.32 4.99 9.98
CA ARG A 75 -2.47 5.63 11.02
C ARG A 75 -2.54 7.14 10.84
N SER A 76 -2.50 7.85 11.97
CA SER A 76 -2.44 9.32 11.90
C SER A 76 -1.16 9.77 11.20
N PRO A 77 -1.17 10.91 10.49
CA PRO A 77 0.03 11.45 9.88
C PRO A 77 1.17 11.67 10.89
N TRP A 78 0.84 12.03 12.13
CA TRP A 78 1.81 12.19 13.21
C TRP A 78 2.51 10.88 13.56
N ALA A 79 1.77 9.77 13.63
CA ALA A 79 2.33 8.46 13.91
C ALA A 79 3.23 7.98 12.77
N ILE A 80 2.82 8.19 11.52
CA ILE A 80 3.61 7.87 10.33
C ILE A 80 4.92 8.65 10.34
N ARG A 81 4.86 9.95 10.59
CA ARG A 81 6.03 10.83 10.68
C ARG A 81 7.04 10.32 11.70
N ARG A 82 6.59 9.95 12.91
CA ARG A 82 7.45 9.42 13.95
C ARG A 82 8.15 8.13 13.52
N THR A 83 7.42 7.24 12.87
CA THR A 83 7.96 5.97 12.38
C THR A 83 9.04 6.20 11.31
N LEU A 84 8.78 7.09 10.35
CA LEU A 84 9.74 7.42 9.30
C LEU A 84 11.03 8.02 9.86
N ARG A 85 10.92 8.90 10.86
CA ARG A 85 12.10 9.48 11.52
C ARG A 85 12.92 8.43 12.26
N ARG A 86 12.27 7.51 12.97
CA ARG A 86 12.97 6.41 13.66
C ARG A 86 13.70 5.49 12.71
N GLN A 87 13.15 5.26 11.53
CA GLN A 87 13.72 4.38 10.51
C GLN A 87 14.79 5.08 9.66
N GLY A 88 15.03 6.37 9.91
CA GLY A 88 15.98 7.15 9.11
C GLY A 88 15.58 7.25 7.65
N ARG A 89 14.30 7.19 7.36
CA ARG A 89 13.76 7.29 5.99
C ARG A 89 13.28 8.71 5.72
N PRO A 90 14.08 9.55 5.03
CA PRO A 90 13.64 10.89 4.63
C PRO A 90 12.84 10.82 3.33
N LEU A 91 11.74 10.05 3.33
CA LEU A 91 10.91 9.88 2.13
C LEU A 91 10.18 11.17 1.76
N LEU A 92 9.97 12.06 2.72
CA LEU A 92 9.30 13.34 2.52
C LEU A 92 10.17 14.43 3.12
N THR A 93 10.46 15.45 2.32
CA THR A 93 11.39 16.53 2.69
C THR A 93 10.79 17.55 3.66
N ASP A 94 9.47 17.53 3.83
CA ASP A 94 8.79 18.39 4.79
C ASP A 94 7.60 17.64 5.44
N ASP A 95 7.23 18.10 6.64
CA ASP A 95 6.13 17.50 7.41
C ASP A 95 4.77 17.74 6.73
N GLY A 96 4.63 18.85 6.02
CA GLY A 96 3.40 19.18 5.30
C GLY A 96 3.08 18.19 4.19
N ALA A 97 4.10 17.57 3.58
CA ALA A 97 3.91 16.57 2.53
C ALA A 97 3.16 15.33 3.04
N ILE A 98 3.49 14.86 4.26
CA ILE A 98 2.79 13.72 4.89
C ILE A 98 1.32 14.02 5.05
N PHE A 99 0.99 15.20 5.58
CA PHE A 99 -0.39 15.61 5.83
C PHE A 99 -1.17 15.80 4.53
N ARG A 100 -0.54 16.39 3.51
CA ARG A 100 -1.17 16.57 2.19
C ARG A 100 -1.48 15.22 1.55
N LEU A 101 -0.55 14.28 1.54
CA LEU A 101 -0.75 12.95 0.99
C LEU A 101 -1.84 12.19 1.74
N ALA A 102 -1.84 12.25 3.06
CA ALA A 102 -2.86 11.61 3.88
C ALA A 102 -4.25 12.15 3.54
N ARG A 103 -4.40 13.47 3.42
CA ARG A 103 -5.66 14.11 3.08
C ARG A 103 -6.15 13.72 1.69
N GLN A 104 -5.25 13.77 0.70
CA GLN A 104 -5.58 13.49 -0.70
C GLN A 104 -5.99 12.03 -0.91
N ARG A 105 -5.35 11.10 -0.20
CA ARG A 105 -5.49 9.67 -0.45
C ARG A 105 -6.45 8.94 0.49
N ARG A 106 -6.81 9.56 1.61
CA ARG A 106 -7.61 8.90 2.65
C ARG A 106 -8.93 8.32 2.13
N ASP A 107 -9.65 9.10 1.35
CA ASP A 107 -10.91 8.66 0.76
C ASP A 107 -10.70 7.51 -0.22
N LEU A 108 -9.59 7.53 -0.96
CA LEU A 108 -9.24 6.46 -1.89
C LEU A 108 -8.88 5.17 -1.15
N TYR A 109 -8.15 5.25 -0.04
CA TYR A 109 -7.85 4.09 0.79
C TYR A 109 -9.14 3.48 1.35
N ARG A 110 -10.04 4.31 1.85
CA ARG A 110 -11.35 3.86 2.37
C ARG A 110 -12.20 3.25 1.27
N ALA A 111 -12.19 3.81 0.07
CA ALA A 111 -12.92 3.28 -1.08
C ALA A 111 -12.39 1.91 -1.51
N ALA A 112 -11.09 1.67 -1.39
CA ALA A 112 -10.48 0.39 -1.74
C ALA A 112 -10.64 -0.67 -0.66
N ALA A 113 -10.78 -0.28 0.60
CA ALA A 113 -10.74 -1.18 1.75
C ALA A 113 -12.08 -1.84 2.04
N HIS A 114 -12.06 -3.10 2.45
CA HIS A 114 -13.18 -3.77 3.08
C HIS A 114 -13.26 -3.41 4.57
N HIS A 115 -12.09 -3.26 5.20
CA HIS A 115 -11.96 -2.88 6.61
C HIS A 115 -10.85 -1.87 6.80
N SER A 116 -11.01 -1.00 7.80
CA SER A 116 -9.95 -0.10 8.25
C SER A 116 -9.51 -0.53 9.65
N VAL A 117 -8.20 -0.59 9.87
CA VAL A 117 -7.59 -0.97 11.14
C VAL A 117 -6.75 0.20 11.64
N ASN A 118 -7.08 0.68 12.84
CA ASN A 118 -6.35 1.76 13.51
C ASN A 118 -5.94 1.27 14.90
N LYS A 119 -4.71 0.81 15.03
CA LYS A 119 -4.15 0.29 16.28
C LYS A 119 -2.82 0.96 16.59
N PRO A 120 -2.47 1.09 17.89
CA PRO A 120 -1.24 1.79 18.29
C PRO A 120 0.06 1.16 17.80
N THR A 121 0.10 -0.16 17.67
CA THR A 121 1.31 -0.89 17.25
C THR A 121 1.07 -1.74 16.03
N ALA A 122 2.15 -2.04 15.30
CA ALA A 122 2.11 -2.93 14.14
C ALA A 122 1.61 -4.33 14.54
N ARG A 123 2.02 -4.83 15.70
CA ARG A 123 1.58 -6.12 16.21
C ARG A 123 0.07 -6.17 16.42
N GLN A 124 -0.49 -5.15 17.08
CA GLN A 124 -1.93 -5.06 17.31
C GLN A 124 -2.70 -4.93 15.99
N ALA A 125 -2.17 -4.17 15.03
CA ALA A 125 -2.77 -4.06 13.70
C ALA A 125 -2.77 -5.42 12.98
N ALA A 126 -1.68 -6.16 13.06
CA ALA A 126 -1.58 -7.49 12.46
C ALA A 126 -2.56 -8.49 13.11
N GLU A 127 -2.67 -8.47 14.43
CA GLU A 127 -3.62 -9.32 15.16
C GLU A 127 -5.06 -9.04 14.74
N GLU A 128 -5.42 -7.77 14.62
CA GLU A 128 -6.74 -7.35 14.17
C GLU A 128 -7.00 -7.76 12.73
N ALA A 129 -6.02 -7.62 11.84
CA ALA A 129 -6.13 -8.03 10.45
C ALA A 129 -6.39 -9.54 10.34
N VAL A 130 -5.68 -10.35 11.14
CA VAL A 130 -5.88 -11.80 11.16
C VAL A 130 -7.27 -12.15 11.67
N ARG A 131 -7.76 -11.45 12.70
CA ARG A 131 -9.12 -11.65 13.23
C ARG A 131 -10.16 -11.39 12.16
N LEU A 132 -10.05 -10.27 11.46
CA LEU A 132 -10.98 -9.90 10.38
C LEU A 132 -10.94 -10.92 9.24
N TRP A 133 -9.75 -11.37 8.86
CA TRP A 133 -9.60 -12.37 7.82
C TRP A 133 -10.29 -13.68 8.20
N ARG A 134 -10.12 -14.14 9.44
CA ARG A 134 -10.77 -15.37 9.93
C ARG A 134 -12.29 -15.25 9.92
N GLU A 135 -12.82 -14.10 10.28
CA GLU A 135 -14.28 -13.85 10.24
C GLU A 135 -14.83 -13.97 8.83
N GLU A 136 -14.09 -13.47 7.83
CA GLU A 136 -14.50 -13.58 6.43
C GLU A 136 -14.46 -15.01 5.89
N GLN A 137 -13.66 -15.89 6.50
CA GLN A 137 -13.57 -17.31 6.13
C GLN A 137 -14.67 -18.18 6.76
N SER A 138 -15.41 -17.63 7.70
CA SER A 138 -16.44 -18.40 8.44
C SER A 138 -17.76 -18.51 7.69
#